data_0a85b377ec0315e50958d6c1edd6314e
#
_entry.id   0a85b377ec0315e50958d6c1edd6314e
#
_cell.length_a   1.000
_cell.length_b   1.000
_cell.length_c   1.000
_cell.angle_alpha   90.00
_cell.angle_beta   90.00
_cell.angle_gamma   90.00
#
_symmetry.space_group_name_H-M   'P 1'
#
loop_
_entity.id
_entity.type
_entity.pdbx_description
1 polymer ?
#
loop_
_entity_poly.entity_id
_entity_poly.type
_entity_poly.pdbx_seq_one_letter_code
_entity_poly.pdbx_strand_id
1 'polypeptide(L)'
;ETAIVLLWFAAILNFRGNRFTGRLSNMTIWGSIVPVLLIGTIGWYWFDPSIYWAAWNPNDLPFYDAVKQSISLTLWGFLGFESAAANADAVENPKKNVPIATVAGTLAVAVVYILSTNVMAGIVPNIDLLNSNAPFGLTFVYMFNDTIANIVMAAMVISCFGALLCWQFTLSRVFKSAAEHGYFPKVFARVNSNDAPVRGVFILLAVETLLTLFTASDSLREQFEVLVNLAVVTNVVPYVLCILAVPTMMRMAGVAESRIKRFNYVFGAGVIYCLYAIYACGFDAMVGSAVAVSIGLVIYVLRKAWATRKAHRLQQSID
;
A
#
# COMPACT_ATOMS: atom_id res chain seq x y z
N GLU A 1 -11.35 18.69 -2.88
CA GLU A 1 -12.76 18.45 -2.49
C GLU A 1 -13.28 17.11 -3.02
N THR A 2 -13.08 16.80 -4.29
CA THR A 2 -13.57 15.54 -4.91
C THR A 2 -13.06 14.28 -4.19
N ALA A 3 -11.79 14.25 -3.77
CA ALA A 3 -11.22 13.10 -3.06
C ALA A 3 -11.96 12.82 -1.74
N ILE A 4 -12.28 13.85 -0.97
CA ILE A 4 -13.02 13.70 0.29
C ILE A 4 -14.43 13.14 0.03
N VAL A 5 -15.12 13.62 -1.00
CA VAL A 5 -16.45 13.09 -1.38
C VAL A 5 -16.35 11.60 -1.72
N LEU A 6 -15.33 11.19 -2.48
CA LEU A 6 -15.12 9.79 -2.85
C LEU A 6 -14.79 8.92 -1.64
N LEU A 7 -13.97 9.42 -0.69
CA LEU A 7 -13.66 8.73 0.57
C LEU A 7 -14.94 8.44 1.38
N TRP A 8 -15.79 9.44 1.58
CA TRP A 8 -17.04 9.28 2.32
C TRP A 8 -18.05 8.40 1.60
N PHE A 9 -18.16 8.53 0.29
CA PHE A 9 -19.03 7.67 -0.51
C PHE A 9 -18.60 6.20 -0.47
N ALA A 10 -17.30 5.94 -0.58
CA ALA A 10 -16.75 4.59 -0.44
C ALA A 10 -17.06 3.97 0.93
N ALA A 11 -16.94 4.75 2.01
CA ALA A 11 -17.25 4.27 3.34
C ALA A 11 -18.73 3.91 3.54
N ILE A 12 -19.64 4.71 2.99
CA ILE A 12 -21.08 4.41 3.02
C ILE A 12 -21.38 3.08 2.33
N LEU A 13 -20.73 2.83 1.19
CA LEU A 13 -20.88 1.55 0.48
C LEU A 13 -20.32 0.37 1.28
N ASN A 14 -19.24 0.56 2.03
CA ASN A 14 -18.66 -0.47 2.90
C ASN A 14 -19.60 -0.94 4.02
N PHE A 15 -20.56 -0.13 4.44
CA PHE A 15 -21.56 -0.54 5.44
C PHE A 15 -22.52 -1.63 4.93
N ARG A 16 -22.57 -1.90 3.63
CA ARG A 16 -23.30 -3.02 3.03
C ARG A 16 -22.64 -4.39 3.26
N GLY A 17 -21.41 -4.40 3.79
CA GLY A 17 -20.72 -5.60 4.26
C GLY A 17 -19.81 -6.28 3.21
N ASN A 18 -19.11 -7.33 3.68
CA ASN A 18 -18.00 -8.01 3.01
C ASN A 18 -18.30 -8.49 1.60
N ARG A 19 -19.47 -9.12 1.41
CA ARG A 19 -19.81 -9.76 0.11
C ARG A 19 -19.99 -8.71 -0.99
N PHE A 20 -20.59 -7.58 -0.65
CA PHE A 20 -20.81 -6.50 -1.61
C PHE A 20 -19.48 -5.85 -2.00
N THR A 21 -18.68 -5.43 -1.02
CA THR A 21 -17.38 -4.79 -1.23
C THR A 21 -16.43 -5.69 -2.03
N GLY A 22 -16.34 -6.97 -1.66
CA GLY A 22 -15.46 -7.92 -2.37
C GLY A 22 -15.88 -8.18 -3.82
N ARG A 23 -17.19 -8.30 -4.10
CA ARG A 23 -17.67 -8.46 -5.48
C ARG A 23 -17.40 -7.23 -6.33
N LEU A 24 -17.70 -6.04 -5.79
CA LEU A 24 -17.50 -4.79 -6.51
C LEU A 24 -16.01 -4.56 -6.79
N SER A 25 -15.13 -4.77 -5.81
CA SER A 25 -13.69 -4.66 -5.99
C SER A 25 -13.15 -5.66 -7.02
N ASN A 26 -13.58 -6.92 -6.98
CA ASN A 26 -13.18 -7.93 -7.97
C ASN A 26 -13.64 -7.61 -9.39
N MET A 27 -14.80 -6.97 -9.57
CA MET A 27 -15.25 -6.56 -10.90
C MET A 27 -14.49 -5.36 -11.43
N THR A 28 -14.22 -4.40 -10.57
CA THR A 28 -13.62 -3.12 -10.97
C THR A 28 -12.12 -3.21 -11.20
N ILE A 29 -11.39 -4.12 -10.53
CA ILE A 29 -9.93 -4.25 -10.63
C ILE A 29 -9.45 -4.48 -12.08
N TRP A 30 -10.24 -5.12 -12.91
CA TRP A 30 -9.92 -5.35 -14.32
C TRP A 30 -9.80 -4.06 -15.13
N GLY A 31 -10.45 -2.99 -14.68
CA GLY A 31 -10.33 -1.67 -15.29
C GLY A 31 -8.91 -1.07 -15.21
N SER A 32 -8.05 -1.53 -14.29
CA SER A 32 -6.63 -1.15 -14.23
C SER A 32 -5.72 -2.25 -14.79
N ILE A 33 -6.00 -3.51 -14.47
CA ILE A 33 -5.14 -4.63 -14.90
C ILE A 33 -5.09 -4.73 -16.43
N VAL A 34 -6.24 -4.68 -17.11
CA VAL A 34 -6.29 -4.84 -18.57
C VAL A 34 -5.50 -3.76 -19.31
N PRO A 35 -5.69 -2.45 -19.03
CA PRO A 35 -4.88 -1.41 -19.69
C PRO A 35 -3.38 -1.55 -19.45
N VAL A 36 -2.97 -1.87 -18.22
CA VAL A 36 -1.55 -2.04 -17.89
C VAL A 36 -0.93 -3.22 -18.66
N LEU A 37 -1.65 -4.35 -18.72
CA LEU A 37 -1.22 -5.51 -19.51
C LEU A 37 -1.20 -5.20 -21.01
N LEU A 38 -2.15 -4.45 -21.54
CA LEU A 38 -2.17 -4.05 -22.93
C LEU A 38 -0.94 -3.20 -23.28
N ILE A 39 -0.60 -2.20 -22.46
CA ILE A 39 0.62 -1.42 -22.69
C ILE A 39 1.85 -2.33 -22.66
N GLY A 40 2.00 -3.17 -21.63
CA GLY A 40 3.16 -4.05 -21.48
C GLY A 40 3.31 -5.12 -22.55
N THR A 41 2.24 -5.45 -23.28
CA THR A 41 2.24 -6.49 -24.33
C THR A 41 2.18 -5.92 -25.73
N ILE A 42 1.04 -5.32 -26.14
CA ILE A 42 0.87 -4.81 -27.51
C ILE A 42 1.52 -3.44 -27.71
N GLY A 43 1.78 -2.68 -26.63
CA GLY A 43 2.39 -1.35 -26.71
C GLY A 43 3.76 -1.34 -27.40
N TRP A 44 4.47 -2.47 -27.44
CA TRP A 44 5.72 -2.60 -28.18
C TRP A 44 5.61 -2.27 -29.66
N TYR A 45 4.42 -2.33 -30.25
CA TYR A 45 4.19 -1.93 -31.64
C TYR A 45 4.40 -0.43 -31.87
N TRP A 46 4.14 0.40 -30.86
CA TRP A 46 4.31 1.86 -30.90
C TRP A 46 5.60 2.32 -30.22
N PHE A 47 6.43 1.39 -29.75
CA PHE A 47 7.66 1.71 -29.04
C PHE A 47 8.70 2.30 -29.96
N ASP A 48 9.19 3.49 -29.64
CA ASP A 48 10.30 4.17 -30.33
C ASP A 48 11.54 4.22 -29.43
N PRO A 49 12.65 3.54 -29.81
CA PRO A 49 13.89 3.58 -29.06
C PRO A 49 14.45 5.00 -28.85
N SER A 50 14.22 5.92 -29.79
CA SER A 50 14.73 7.31 -29.68
C SER A 50 14.03 8.07 -28.54
N ILE A 51 12.71 7.92 -28.41
CA ILE A 51 11.91 8.48 -27.31
C ILE A 51 12.38 7.85 -25.98
N TYR A 52 12.55 6.53 -25.96
CA TYR A 52 12.95 5.81 -24.76
C TYR A 52 14.32 6.27 -24.23
N TRP A 53 15.33 6.35 -25.10
CA TRP A 53 16.66 6.78 -24.68
C TRP A 53 16.71 8.23 -24.25
N ALA A 54 15.93 9.12 -24.86
CA ALA A 54 15.77 10.51 -24.42
C ALA A 54 15.12 10.61 -23.04
N ALA A 55 14.26 9.65 -22.67
CA ALA A 55 13.58 9.61 -21.38
C ALA A 55 14.38 8.89 -20.28
N TRP A 56 15.46 8.16 -20.61
CA TRP A 56 16.19 7.30 -19.69
C TRP A 56 16.81 8.05 -18.50
N ASN A 57 17.41 9.18 -18.71
CA ASN A 57 17.98 10.04 -17.66
C ASN A 57 17.94 11.52 -18.08
N PRO A 58 16.74 12.11 -18.16
CA PRO A 58 16.56 13.42 -18.78
C PRO A 58 17.22 14.58 -18.01
N ASN A 59 17.60 14.33 -16.75
CA ASN A 59 18.22 15.32 -15.87
C ASN A 59 19.72 15.08 -15.67
N ASP A 60 20.33 14.16 -16.42
CA ASP A 60 21.76 13.78 -16.32
C ASP A 60 22.23 13.50 -14.88
N LEU A 61 21.34 12.87 -14.08
CA LEU A 61 21.65 12.56 -12.69
C LEU A 61 22.68 11.44 -12.59
N PRO A 62 23.59 11.50 -11.62
CA PRO A 62 24.41 10.36 -11.25
C PRO A 62 23.52 9.15 -10.93
N PHE A 63 23.96 7.95 -11.32
CA PHE A 63 23.17 6.73 -11.17
C PHE A 63 22.61 6.54 -9.74
N TYR A 64 23.43 6.82 -8.73
CA TYR A 64 23.02 6.71 -7.32
C TYR A 64 21.85 7.64 -6.98
N ASP A 65 21.89 8.88 -7.44
CA ASP A 65 20.86 9.88 -7.16
C ASP A 65 19.55 9.55 -7.91
N ALA A 66 19.65 9.08 -9.14
CA ALA A 66 18.50 8.61 -9.92
C ALA A 66 17.81 7.41 -9.22
N VAL A 67 18.58 6.43 -8.75
CA VAL A 67 18.06 5.27 -7.99
C VAL A 67 17.44 5.74 -6.68
N LYS A 68 18.09 6.65 -5.95
CA LYS A 68 17.55 7.20 -4.70
C LYS A 68 16.20 7.87 -4.88
N GLN A 69 16.02 8.68 -5.93
CA GLN A 69 14.76 9.36 -6.20
C GLN A 69 13.63 8.43 -6.61
N SER A 70 13.94 7.32 -7.27
CA SER A 70 12.92 6.36 -7.73
C SER A 70 12.51 5.33 -6.68
N ILE A 71 13.30 5.14 -5.60
CA ILE A 71 13.13 3.99 -4.71
C ILE A 71 11.84 4.03 -3.90
N SER A 72 11.38 5.21 -3.47
CA SER A 72 10.14 5.35 -2.71
C SER A 72 8.92 4.98 -3.55
N LEU A 73 8.84 5.47 -4.79
CA LEU A 73 7.75 5.17 -5.72
C LEU A 73 7.74 3.69 -6.12
N THR A 74 8.93 3.13 -6.43
CA THR A 74 9.05 1.71 -6.76
C THR A 74 8.66 0.83 -5.57
N LEU A 75 9.16 1.12 -4.37
CA LEU A 75 8.82 0.33 -3.19
C LEU A 75 7.34 0.44 -2.83
N TRP A 76 6.76 1.65 -2.95
CA TRP A 76 5.33 1.84 -2.71
C TRP A 76 4.46 0.95 -3.60
N GLY A 77 4.85 0.77 -4.86
CA GLY A 77 4.16 -0.13 -5.80
C GLY A 77 4.15 -1.60 -5.37
N PHE A 78 5.02 -1.99 -4.43
CA PHE A 78 5.09 -3.35 -3.87
C PHE A 78 4.55 -3.46 -2.44
N LEU A 79 4.05 -2.38 -1.84
CA LEU A 79 3.36 -2.45 -0.55
C LEU A 79 2.00 -3.14 -0.71
N GLY A 80 1.58 -3.88 0.32
CA GLY A 80 0.28 -4.56 0.36
C GLY A 80 0.35 -6.08 0.21
N PHE A 81 1.50 -6.66 -0.16
CA PHE A 81 1.66 -8.11 -0.21
C PHE A 81 1.52 -8.78 1.16
N GLU A 82 1.78 -8.06 2.25
CA GLU A 82 1.53 -8.49 3.63
C GLU A 82 0.05 -8.80 3.89
N SER A 83 -0.87 -8.21 3.12
CA SER A 83 -2.30 -8.50 3.21
C SER A 83 -2.64 -9.97 2.90
N ALA A 84 -1.82 -10.64 2.07
CA ALA A 84 -1.95 -12.07 1.81
C ALA A 84 -1.65 -12.89 3.08
N ALA A 85 -0.65 -12.49 3.87
CA ALA A 85 -0.34 -13.12 5.14
C ALA A 85 -1.42 -12.85 6.21
N ALA A 86 -2.00 -11.65 6.23
CA ALA A 86 -3.09 -11.31 7.14
C ALA A 86 -4.38 -12.13 6.89
N ASN A 87 -4.56 -12.67 5.69
CA ASN A 87 -5.68 -13.53 5.32
C ASN A 87 -5.31 -15.02 5.26
N ALA A 88 -4.18 -15.44 5.83
CA ALA A 88 -3.67 -16.81 5.76
C ALA A 88 -4.65 -17.85 6.32
N ASP A 89 -5.45 -17.50 7.32
CA ASP A 89 -6.44 -18.39 7.93
C ASP A 89 -7.58 -18.78 6.97
N ALA A 90 -7.80 -18.01 5.91
CA ALA A 90 -8.80 -18.29 4.88
C ALA A 90 -8.26 -19.12 3.70
N VAL A 91 -6.96 -19.45 3.71
CA VAL A 91 -6.27 -20.12 2.60
C VAL A 91 -6.10 -21.61 2.92
N GLU A 92 -6.43 -22.47 1.96
CA GLU A 92 -6.13 -23.91 2.06
C GLU A 92 -4.61 -24.13 2.07
N ASN A 93 -4.14 -24.99 3.00
CA ASN A 93 -2.71 -25.28 3.18
C ASN A 93 -1.82 -24.00 3.26
N PRO A 94 -2.08 -23.09 4.22
CA PRO A 94 -1.48 -21.77 4.25
C PRO A 94 0.05 -21.79 4.31
N LYS A 95 0.63 -22.78 5.00
CA LYS A 95 2.10 -22.97 5.09
C LYS A 95 2.79 -23.13 3.74
N LYS A 96 2.08 -23.64 2.73
CA LYS A 96 2.60 -23.83 1.36
C LYS A 96 2.11 -22.76 0.42
N ASN A 97 0.80 -22.48 0.42
CA ASN A 97 0.17 -21.66 -0.60
C ASN A 97 0.42 -20.16 -0.39
N VAL A 98 0.47 -19.68 0.86
CA VAL A 98 0.74 -18.25 1.13
C VAL A 98 2.15 -17.83 0.67
N PRO A 99 3.25 -18.53 1.02
CA PRO A 99 4.57 -18.17 0.50
C PRO A 99 4.68 -18.24 -1.02
N ILE A 100 4.09 -19.26 -1.66
CA ILE A 100 4.11 -19.40 -3.12
C ILE A 100 3.35 -18.25 -3.77
N ALA A 101 2.14 -17.94 -3.30
CA ALA A 101 1.33 -16.86 -3.83
C ALA A 101 2.01 -15.50 -3.66
N THR A 102 2.64 -15.25 -2.52
CA THR A 102 3.36 -14.00 -2.26
C THR A 102 4.56 -13.85 -3.20
N VAL A 103 5.42 -14.85 -3.31
CA VAL A 103 6.62 -14.78 -4.16
C VAL A 103 6.23 -14.71 -5.65
N ALA A 104 5.35 -15.60 -6.10
CA ALA A 104 4.90 -15.62 -7.50
C ALA A 104 4.15 -14.34 -7.86
N GLY A 105 3.29 -13.82 -6.97
CA GLY A 105 2.58 -12.56 -7.15
C GLY A 105 3.54 -11.38 -7.25
N THR A 106 4.51 -11.29 -6.34
CA THR A 106 5.53 -10.22 -6.38
C THR A 106 6.32 -10.23 -7.68
N LEU A 107 6.77 -11.41 -8.12
CA LEU A 107 7.52 -11.53 -9.38
C LEU A 107 6.65 -11.19 -10.61
N ALA A 108 5.41 -11.67 -10.65
CA ALA A 108 4.50 -11.36 -11.74
C ALA A 108 4.21 -9.85 -11.84
N VAL A 109 3.95 -9.19 -10.71
CA VAL A 109 3.74 -7.73 -10.65
C VAL A 109 5.02 -6.98 -11.05
N ALA A 110 6.20 -7.43 -10.62
CA ALA A 110 7.46 -6.82 -11.01
C ALA A 110 7.65 -6.86 -12.55
N VAL A 111 7.37 -8.00 -13.18
CA VAL A 111 7.45 -8.14 -14.65
C VAL A 111 6.46 -7.19 -15.32
N VAL A 112 5.21 -7.13 -14.84
CA VAL A 112 4.18 -6.24 -15.41
C VAL A 112 4.59 -4.77 -15.27
N TYR A 113 5.10 -4.36 -14.12
CA TYR A 113 5.56 -2.98 -13.89
C TYR A 113 6.73 -2.63 -14.79
N ILE A 114 7.77 -3.49 -14.87
CA ILE A 114 8.92 -3.27 -15.74
C ILE A 114 8.48 -3.13 -17.19
N LEU A 115 7.65 -4.04 -17.69
CA LEU A 115 7.20 -3.99 -19.07
C LEU A 115 6.36 -2.76 -19.35
N SER A 116 5.32 -2.50 -18.56
CA SER A 116 4.39 -1.40 -18.83
C SER A 116 5.05 -0.02 -18.72
N THR A 117 5.90 0.20 -17.72
CA THR A 117 6.57 1.51 -17.53
C THR A 117 7.62 1.78 -18.59
N ASN A 118 8.43 0.77 -18.97
CA ASN A 118 9.43 0.96 -20.03
C ASN A 118 8.78 1.15 -21.40
N VAL A 119 7.73 0.41 -21.70
CA VAL A 119 7.00 0.58 -22.97
C VAL A 119 6.33 1.96 -23.02
N MET A 120 5.70 2.41 -21.93
CA MET A 120 5.12 3.74 -21.86
C MET A 120 6.16 4.84 -22.09
N ALA A 121 7.35 4.71 -21.50
CA ALA A 121 8.47 5.67 -21.70
C ALA A 121 9.02 5.66 -23.14
N GLY A 122 8.82 4.61 -23.90
CA GLY A 122 9.17 4.54 -25.33
C GLY A 122 8.03 4.95 -26.27
N ILE A 123 6.82 5.18 -25.77
CA ILE A 123 5.69 5.65 -26.60
C ILE A 123 5.46 7.15 -26.44
N VAL A 124 5.54 7.65 -25.20
CA VAL A 124 5.17 9.04 -24.88
C VAL A 124 6.43 9.82 -24.51
N PRO A 125 6.67 10.97 -25.14
CA PRO A 125 7.77 11.86 -24.77
C PRO A 125 7.74 12.23 -23.29
N ASN A 126 8.90 12.28 -22.64
CA ASN A 126 9.00 12.55 -21.20
C ASN A 126 8.34 13.88 -20.79
N ILE A 127 8.43 14.89 -21.60
CA ILE A 127 7.82 16.21 -21.31
C ILE A 127 6.29 16.13 -21.22
N ASP A 128 5.67 15.29 -22.05
CA ASP A 128 4.22 15.12 -22.07
C ASP A 128 3.77 14.24 -20.89
N LEU A 129 4.58 13.24 -20.51
CA LEU A 129 4.35 12.45 -19.29
C LEU A 129 4.43 13.32 -18.02
N LEU A 130 5.41 14.22 -17.94
CA LEU A 130 5.59 15.12 -16.79
C LEU A 130 4.42 16.08 -16.61
N ASN A 131 3.83 16.53 -17.71
CA ASN A 131 2.70 17.48 -17.72
C ASN A 131 1.32 16.78 -17.62
N SER A 132 1.28 15.45 -17.66
CA SER A 132 0.03 14.69 -17.64
C SER A 132 -0.37 14.29 -16.24
N ASN A 133 -1.62 14.51 -15.86
CA ASN A 133 -2.25 13.96 -14.67
C ASN A 133 -2.79 12.54 -14.87
N ALA A 134 -2.74 12.01 -16.12
CA ALA A 134 -3.26 10.69 -16.48
C ALA A 134 -2.32 9.99 -17.49
N PRO A 135 -1.09 9.61 -17.08
CA PRO A 135 -0.05 9.10 -17.99
C PRO A 135 -0.48 7.84 -18.75
N PHE A 136 -1.23 6.93 -18.11
CA PHE A 136 -1.80 5.77 -18.81
C PHE A 136 -2.79 6.16 -19.89
N GLY A 137 -3.72 7.08 -19.59
CA GLY A 137 -4.67 7.60 -20.58
C GLY A 137 -3.97 8.26 -21.75
N LEU A 138 -2.97 9.10 -21.48
CA LEU A 138 -2.15 9.72 -22.50
C LEU A 138 -1.45 8.69 -23.41
N THR A 139 -0.94 7.61 -22.84
CA THR A 139 -0.32 6.52 -23.61
C THR A 139 -1.32 5.92 -24.60
N PHE A 140 -2.59 5.74 -24.21
CA PHE A 140 -3.63 5.25 -25.11
C PHE A 140 -4.03 6.26 -26.20
N VAL A 141 -3.89 7.57 -25.95
CA VAL A 141 -4.02 8.61 -27.00
C VAL A 141 -2.94 8.38 -28.07
N TYR A 142 -1.68 8.21 -27.66
CA TYR A 142 -0.57 7.97 -28.58
C TYR A 142 -0.68 6.64 -29.33
N MET A 143 -1.19 5.60 -28.67
CA MET A 143 -1.37 4.27 -29.29
C MET A 143 -2.56 4.22 -30.26
N PHE A 144 -3.64 4.90 -29.96
CA PHE A 144 -4.90 4.77 -30.70
C PHE A 144 -5.53 6.14 -31.01
N ASN A 145 -6.36 6.64 -30.09
CA ASN A 145 -7.08 7.92 -30.21
C ASN A 145 -7.70 8.33 -28.87
N ASP A 146 -8.22 9.57 -28.81
CA ASP A 146 -8.86 10.14 -27.63
C ASP A 146 -10.08 9.34 -27.13
N THR A 147 -10.86 8.75 -28.02
CA THR A 147 -12.05 8.00 -27.63
C THR A 147 -11.70 6.74 -26.84
N ILE A 148 -10.71 5.97 -27.32
CA ILE A 148 -10.24 4.77 -26.63
C ILE A 148 -9.57 5.16 -25.31
N ALA A 149 -8.75 6.22 -25.31
CA ALA A 149 -8.11 6.73 -24.11
C ALA A 149 -9.14 7.14 -23.04
N ASN A 150 -10.21 7.83 -23.42
CA ASN A 150 -11.28 8.22 -22.49
C ASN A 150 -12.02 7.02 -21.89
N ILE A 151 -12.29 5.97 -22.69
CA ILE A 151 -12.90 4.72 -22.19
C ILE A 151 -11.97 4.05 -21.19
N VAL A 152 -10.68 3.94 -21.50
CA VAL A 152 -9.67 3.36 -20.62
C VAL A 152 -9.55 4.16 -19.33
N MET A 153 -9.46 5.49 -19.41
CA MET A 153 -9.41 6.34 -18.22
C MET A 153 -10.63 6.18 -17.33
N ALA A 154 -11.83 6.14 -17.92
CA ALA A 154 -13.06 5.89 -17.15
C ALA A 154 -13.02 4.52 -16.44
N ALA A 155 -12.56 3.47 -17.11
CA ALA A 155 -12.39 2.13 -16.51
C ALA A 155 -11.36 2.14 -15.38
N MET A 156 -10.25 2.85 -15.55
CA MET A 156 -9.21 2.99 -14.51
C MET A 156 -9.73 3.77 -13.30
N VAL A 157 -10.48 4.85 -13.48
CA VAL A 157 -11.11 5.61 -12.38
C VAL A 157 -12.07 4.73 -11.58
N ILE A 158 -12.90 3.94 -12.26
CA ILE A 158 -13.80 2.97 -11.62
C ILE A 158 -13.00 1.93 -10.84
N SER A 159 -11.88 1.46 -11.40
CA SER A 159 -10.99 0.50 -10.74
C SER A 159 -10.32 1.10 -9.49
N CYS A 160 -9.82 2.32 -9.56
CA CYS A 160 -9.26 3.04 -8.41
C CYS A 160 -10.28 3.21 -7.28
N PHE A 161 -11.54 3.50 -7.63
CA PHE A 161 -12.62 3.57 -6.65
C PHE A 161 -12.90 2.21 -6.01
N GLY A 162 -12.88 1.12 -6.78
CA GLY A 162 -12.99 -0.24 -6.25
C GLY A 162 -11.83 -0.63 -5.32
N ALA A 163 -10.61 -0.19 -5.64
CA ALA A 163 -9.45 -0.36 -4.78
C ALA A 163 -9.58 0.43 -3.48
N LEU A 164 -10.06 1.67 -3.53
CA LEU A 164 -10.35 2.49 -2.36
C LEU A 164 -11.34 1.80 -1.41
N LEU A 165 -12.43 1.26 -1.94
CA LEU A 165 -13.41 0.47 -1.17
C LEU A 165 -12.74 -0.71 -0.46
N CYS A 166 -11.90 -1.47 -1.18
CA CYS A 166 -11.20 -2.63 -0.65
C CYS A 166 -10.23 -2.25 0.48
N TRP A 167 -9.45 -1.18 0.29
CA TRP A 167 -8.50 -0.71 1.29
C TRP A 167 -9.19 -0.20 2.55
N GLN A 168 -10.21 0.60 2.46
CA GLN A 168 -10.98 1.06 3.62
C GLN A 168 -11.57 -0.11 4.39
N PHE A 169 -12.09 -1.10 3.67
CA PHE A 169 -12.61 -2.32 4.28
C PHE A 169 -11.50 -3.10 5.01
N THR A 170 -10.36 -3.33 4.37
CA THR A 170 -9.21 -4.05 4.94
C THR A 170 -8.69 -3.35 6.19
N LEU A 171 -8.47 -2.02 6.13
CA LEU A 171 -8.02 -1.23 7.28
C LEU A 171 -9.01 -1.32 8.44
N SER A 172 -10.30 -1.21 8.17
CA SER A 172 -11.33 -1.30 9.22
C SER A 172 -11.29 -2.62 9.98
N ARG A 173 -10.98 -3.73 9.29
CA ARG A 173 -10.82 -5.06 9.89
C ARG A 173 -9.52 -5.19 10.69
N VAL A 174 -8.44 -4.63 10.20
CA VAL A 174 -7.16 -4.59 10.94
C VAL A 174 -7.34 -3.87 12.28
N PHE A 175 -7.99 -2.70 12.28
CA PHE A 175 -8.27 -1.97 13.51
C PHE A 175 -9.26 -2.70 14.42
N LYS A 176 -10.28 -3.37 13.85
CA LYS A 176 -11.19 -4.22 14.62
C LYS A 176 -10.41 -5.33 15.32
N SER A 177 -9.59 -6.08 14.60
CA SER A 177 -8.76 -7.15 15.16
C SER A 177 -7.82 -6.63 16.26
N ALA A 178 -7.14 -5.52 16.03
CA ALA A 178 -6.28 -4.90 17.04
C ALA A 178 -7.05 -4.48 18.30
N ALA A 179 -8.30 -4.02 18.16
CA ALA A 179 -9.15 -3.66 19.29
C ALA A 179 -9.68 -4.89 20.05
N GLU A 180 -9.99 -5.99 19.35
CA GLU A 180 -10.41 -7.26 19.95
C GLU A 180 -9.27 -7.87 20.78
N HIS A 181 -8.03 -7.79 20.31
CA HIS A 181 -6.84 -8.23 21.03
C HIS A 181 -6.37 -7.24 22.12
N GLY A 182 -7.07 -6.12 22.30
CA GLY A 182 -6.78 -5.16 23.37
C GLY A 182 -5.68 -4.14 23.06
N TYR A 183 -5.11 -4.14 21.85
CA TYR A 183 -4.08 -3.19 21.43
C TYR A 183 -4.64 -1.82 21.03
N PHE A 184 -5.93 -1.76 20.65
CA PHE A 184 -6.61 -0.56 20.18
C PHE A 184 -7.88 -0.26 20.99
N PRO A 185 -8.43 0.99 20.92
CA PRO A 185 -9.67 1.33 21.64
C PRO A 185 -10.85 0.43 21.23
N LYS A 186 -11.65 0.00 22.21
CA LYS A 186 -12.80 -0.91 21.99
C LYS A 186 -13.87 -0.37 21.04
N VAL A 187 -13.87 0.94 20.75
CA VAL A 187 -14.82 1.55 19.80
C VAL A 187 -14.65 0.95 18.39
N PHE A 188 -13.43 0.53 18.01
CA PHE A 188 -13.15 -0.10 16.74
C PHE A 188 -13.62 -1.55 16.62
N ALA A 189 -13.85 -2.24 17.76
CA ALA A 189 -14.37 -3.61 17.78
C ALA A 189 -15.91 -3.69 17.63
N ARG A 190 -16.62 -2.54 17.71
CA ARG A 190 -18.09 -2.52 17.63
C ARG A 190 -18.54 -2.60 16.16
N VAL A 191 -19.33 -3.61 15.84
CA VAL A 191 -19.87 -3.85 14.49
C VAL A 191 -21.37 -3.60 14.42
N ASN A 192 -21.88 -3.41 13.20
CA ASN A 192 -23.31 -3.39 12.90
C ASN A 192 -23.83 -4.81 12.58
N SER A 193 -25.10 -4.95 12.17
CA SER A 193 -25.73 -6.21 11.77
C SER A 193 -25.04 -6.90 10.58
N ASN A 194 -24.26 -6.18 9.78
CA ASN A 194 -23.56 -6.70 8.61
C ASN A 194 -22.06 -6.99 8.91
N ASP A 195 -21.67 -7.09 10.20
CA ASP A 195 -20.30 -7.26 10.67
C ASP A 195 -19.33 -6.15 10.21
N ALA A 196 -19.84 -4.96 9.93
CA ALA A 196 -19.04 -3.79 9.57
C ALA A 196 -18.75 -2.93 10.82
N PRO A 197 -17.49 -2.54 11.09
CA PRO A 197 -17.10 -1.70 12.24
C PRO A 197 -17.37 -0.21 11.98
N VAL A 198 -18.64 0.16 11.85
CA VAL A 198 -19.11 1.51 11.43
C VAL A 198 -18.45 2.65 12.19
N ARG A 199 -18.38 2.54 13.53
CA ARG A 199 -17.76 3.59 14.35
C ARG A 199 -16.27 3.73 14.10
N GLY A 200 -15.57 2.61 13.91
CA GLY A 200 -14.17 2.60 13.55
C GLY A 200 -13.93 3.25 12.19
N VAL A 201 -14.76 2.93 11.20
CA VAL A 201 -14.71 3.53 9.86
C VAL A 201 -14.89 5.04 9.91
N PHE A 202 -15.86 5.57 10.69
CA PHE A 202 -16.04 7.03 10.83
C PHE A 202 -14.81 7.72 11.43
N ILE A 203 -14.16 7.11 12.42
CA ILE A 203 -12.94 7.67 13.01
C ILE A 203 -11.80 7.66 11.96
N LEU A 204 -11.65 6.56 11.22
CA LEU A 204 -10.66 6.48 10.14
C LEU A 204 -10.90 7.53 9.06
N LEU A 205 -12.15 7.70 8.62
CA LEU A 205 -12.54 8.74 7.67
C LEU A 205 -12.19 10.15 8.14
N ALA A 206 -12.41 10.44 9.43
CA ALA A 206 -12.04 11.73 9.98
C ALA A 206 -10.52 11.93 9.89
N VAL A 207 -9.72 10.91 10.20
CA VAL A 207 -8.26 10.95 10.09
C VAL A 207 -7.83 11.07 8.62
N GLU A 208 -8.40 10.29 7.71
CA GLU A 208 -8.12 10.35 6.27
C GLU A 208 -8.47 11.73 5.70
N THR A 209 -9.61 12.30 6.12
CA THR A 209 -10.02 13.65 5.70
C THR A 209 -9.05 14.72 6.18
N LEU A 210 -8.65 14.65 7.47
CA LEU A 210 -7.65 15.58 8.02
C LEU A 210 -6.32 15.45 7.30
N LEU A 211 -5.84 14.21 7.07
CA LEU A 211 -4.60 13.97 6.34
C LEU A 211 -4.68 14.56 4.92
N THR A 212 -5.79 14.34 4.22
CA THR A 212 -6.01 14.90 2.87
C THR A 212 -5.99 16.43 2.87
N LEU A 213 -6.53 17.08 3.91
CA LEU A 213 -6.49 18.53 4.04
C LEU A 213 -5.09 19.05 4.38
N PHE A 214 -4.35 18.38 5.27
CA PHE A 214 -3.00 18.78 5.67
C PHE A 214 -1.97 18.58 4.55
N THR A 215 -2.19 17.61 3.68
CA THR A 215 -1.30 17.32 2.53
C THR A 215 -1.78 17.98 1.25
N ALA A 216 -2.85 18.79 1.30
CA ALA A 216 -3.35 19.49 0.13
C ALA A 216 -2.28 20.44 -0.43
N SER A 217 -1.99 20.31 -1.73
CA SER A 217 -1.10 21.12 -2.50
C SER A 217 -1.81 21.55 -3.79
N ASP A 218 -1.35 22.63 -4.42
CA ASP A 218 -1.83 23.06 -5.72
C ASP A 218 -1.49 22.03 -6.83
N SER A 219 -0.45 21.22 -6.58
CA SER A 219 -0.02 20.13 -7.45
C SER A 219 -0.46 18.76 -6.91
N LEU A 220 -1.28 18.05 -7.69
CA LEU A 220 -1.66 16.65 -7.37
C LEU A 220 -0.44 15.72 -7.28
N ARG A 221 0.59 15.99 -8.06
CA ARG A 221 1.84 15.25 -8.05
C ARG A 221 2.59 15.43 -6.73
N GLU A 222 2.74 16.65 -6.23
CA GLU A 222 3.41 16.91 -4.95
C GLU A 222 2.64 16.27 -3.79
N GLN A 223 1.31 16.41 -3.77
CA GLN A 223 0.47 15.76 -2.78
C GLN A 223 0.65 14.24 -2.79
N PHE A 224 0.70 13.62 -3.96
CA PHE A 224 0.93 12.20 -4.12
C PHE A 224 2.31 11.78 -3.60
N GLU A 225 3.39 12.50 -3.95
CA GLU A 225 4.76 12.21 -3.51
C GLU A 225 4.90 12.28 -1.98
N VAL A 226 4.32 13.30 -1.34
CA VAL A 226 4.31 13.42 0.13
C VAL A 226 3.61 12.22 0.78
N LEU A 227 2.43 11.85 0.29
CA LEU A 227 1.67 10.72 0.82
C LEU A 227 2.39 9.38 0.61
N VAL A 228 2.99 9.18 -0.55
CA VAL A 228 3.76 7.97 -0.87
C VAL A 228 4.98 7.85 0.03
N ASN A 229 5.77 8.92 0.17
CA ASN A 229 6.96 8.89 1.03
C ASN A 229 6.60 8.60 2.50
N LEU A 230 5.54 9.22 3.01
CA LEU A 230 5.03 8.97 4.36
C LEU A 230 4.54 7.51 4.50
N ALA A 231 3.80 6.99 3.52
CA ALA A 231 3.30 5.63 3.50
C ALA A 231 4.44 4.61 3.47
N VAL A 232 5.46 4.82 2.63
CA VAL A 232 6.62 3.92 2.54
C VAL A 232 7.35 3.83 3.87
N VAL A 233 7.72 4.96 4.47
CA VAL A 233 8.45 4.93 5.75
C VAL A 233 7.64 4.27 6.86
N THR A 234 6.34 4.60 6.97
CA THR A 234 5.45 4.02 7.99
C THR A 234 5.27 2.51 7.83
N ASN A 235 5.24 1.99 6.60
CA ASN A 235 5.10 0.56 6.34
C ASN A 235 6.43 -0.20 6.45
N VAL A 236 7.55 0.44 6.08
CA VAL A 236 8.88 -0.22 6.12
C VAL A 236 9.37 -0.42 7.56
N VAL A 237 9.00 0.45 8.51
CA VAL A 237 9.37 0.26 9.93
C VAL A 237 8.88 -1.09 10.50
N PRO A 238 7.61 -1.48 10.38
CA PRO A 238 7.16 -2.83 10.73
C PRO A 238 7.91 -3.95 10.01
N TYR A 239 8.27 -3.77 8.73
CA TYR A 239 9.03 -4.79 7.99
C TYR A 239 10.40 -5.03 8.61
N VAL A 240 11.12 -3.97 8.99
CA VAL A 240 12.41 -4.10 9.71
C VAL A 240 12.22 -4.91 10.99
N LEU A 241 11.20 -4.57 11.79
CA LEU A 241 10.92 -5.27 13.05
C LEU A 241 10.57 -6.74 12.81
N CYS A 242 9.75 -7.04 11.80
CA CYS A 242 9.39 -8.41 11.43
C CYS A 242 10.62 -9.20 10.99
N ILE A 243 11.46 -8.65 10.09
CA ILE A 243 12.67 -9.32 9.60
C ILE A 243 13.62 -9.63 10.76
N LEU A 244 13.81 -8.70 11.69
CA LEU A 244 14.65 -8.89 12.88
C LEU A 244 14.09 -9.96 13.84
N ALA A 245 12.76 -10.14 13.89
CA ALA A 245 12.11 -11.15 14.71
C ALA A 245 12.18 -12.57 14.11
N VAL A 246 12.33 -12.70 12.77
CA VAL A 246 12.28 -14.00 12.06
C VAL A 246 13.27 -15.03 12.63
N PRO A 247 14.57 -14.73 12.89
CA PRO A 247 15.50 -15.71 13.44
C PRO A 247 15.03 -16.27 14.78
N THR A 248 14.46 -15.43 15.65
CA THR A 248 13.93 -15.85 16.95
C THR A 248 12.69 -16.74 16.77
N MET A 249 11.77 -16.37 15.88
CA MET A 249 10.60 -17.17 15.56
C MET A 249 10.98 -18.53 14.95
N MET A 250 12.01 -18.59 14.10
CA MET A 250 12.52 -19.83 13.54
C MET A 250 13.08 -20.76 14.62
N ARG A 251 13.81 -20.21 15.61
CA ARG A 251 14.29 -20.98 16.78
C ARG A 251 13.13 -21.56 17.60
N MET A 252 12.12 -20.75 17.88
CA MET A 252 10.91 -21.19 18.59
C MET A 252 10.14 -22.28 17.82
N ALA A 253 10.20 -22.26 16.49
CA ALA A 253 9.63 -23.29 15.63
C ALA A 253 10.51 -24.52 15.45
N GLY A 254 11.64 -24.64 16.16
CA GLY A 254 12.54 -25.80 16.11
C GLY A 254 13.37 -25.92 14.83
N VAL A 255 13.54 -24.84 14.07
CA VAL A 255 14.36 -24.84 12.84
C VAL A 255 15.84 -24.94 13.21
N ALA A 256 16.59 -25.82 12.51
CA ALA A 256 18.01 -26.04 12.75
C ALA A 256 18.82 -24.72 12.56
N GLU A 257 19.76 -24.47 13.50
CA GLU A 257 20.62 -23.26 13.48
C GLU A 257 21.43 -23.09 12.19
N SER A 258 21.83 -24.20 11.55
CA SER A 258 22.51 -24.14 10.26
C SER A 258 21.67 -23.52 9.14
N ARG A 259 20.36 -23.77 9.18
CA ARG A 259 19.38 -23.18 8.25
C ARG A 259 19.16 -21.70 8.57
N ILE A 260 19.02 -21.36 9.86
CA ILE A 260 18.86 -19.97 10.31
C ILE A 260 20.05 -19.12 9.88
N LYS A 261 21.28 -19.60 10.12
CA LYS A 261 22.52 -18.92 9.71
C LYS A 261 22.56 -18.65 8.20
N ARG A 262 22.09 -19.59 7.39
CA ARG A 262 22.03 -19.42 5.92
C ARG A 262 21.06 -18.30 5.52
N PHE A 263 19.92 -18.19 6.19
CA PHE A 263 18.93 -17.14 5.89
C PHE A 263 19.29 -15.78 6.49
N ASN A 264 20.20 -15.71 7.46
CA ASN A 264 20.63 -14.44 8.05
C ASN A 264 21.21 -13.46 7.01
N TYR A 265 21.84 -13.96 5.96
CA TYR A 265 22.31 -13.09 4.85
C TYR A 265 21.14 -12.43 4.12
N VAL A 266 20.06 -13.17 3.88
CA VAL A 266 18.85 -12.64 3.24
C VAL A 266 18.17 -11.64 4.16
N PHE A 267 18.06 -11.95 5.45
CA PHE A 267 17.49 -11.03 6.46
C PHE A 267 18.32 -9.75 6.57
N GLY A 268 19.65 -9.88 6.62
CA GLY A 268 20.55 -8.73 6.64
C GLY A 268 20.39 -7.85 5.40
N ALA A 269 20.38 -8.43 4.23
CA ALA A 269 20.12 -7.68 2.98
C ALA A 269 18.76 -6.98 3.00
N GLY A 270 17.70 -7.66 3.48
CA GLY A 270 16.38 -7.06 3.64
C GLY A 270 16.36 -5.87 4.58
N VAL A 271 17.02 -5.96 5.74
CA VAL A 271 17.14 -4.85 6.69
C VAL A 271 17.92 -3.68 6.08
N ILE A 272 19.04 -3.94 5.41
CA ILE A 272 19.83 -2.89 4.73
C ILE A 272 18.99 -2.18 3.67
N TYR A 273 18.26 -2.94 2.86
CA TYR A 273 17.36 -2.38 1.86
C TYR A 273 16.26 -1.51 2.48
N CYS A 274 15.63 -1.97 3.55
CA CYS A 274 14.61 -1.21 4.27
C CYS A 274 15.16 0.10 4.85
N LEU A 275 16.36 0.06 5.48
CA LEU A 275 17.01 1.24 6.02
C LEU A 275 17.39 2.23 4.91
N TYR A 276 17.88 1.73 3.78
CA TYR A 276 18.16 2.56 2.61
C TYR A 276 16.89 3.20 2.05
N ALA A 277 15.77 2.47 1.97
CA ALA A 277 14.49 3.00 1.53
C ALA A 277 13.98 4.13 2.45
N ILE A 278 14.08 3.95 3.78
CA ILE A 278 13.75 5.00 4.75
C ILE A 278 14.60 6.26 4.51
N TYR A 279 15.92 6.09 4.34
CA TYR A 279 16.82 7.19 4.04
C TYR A 279 16.47 7.90 2.72
N ALA A 280 16.11 7.14 1.68
CA ALA A 280 15.79 7.67 0.36
C ALA A 280 14.49 8.50 0.32
N CYS A 281 13.51 8.21 1.19
CA CYS A 281 12.26 8.95 1.30
C CYS A 281 12.43 10.38 1.86
N GLY A 282 13.60 10.71 2.41
CA GLY A 282 13.92 12.03 2.92
C GLY A 282 13.55 12.27 4.38
N PHE A 283 14.08 13.38 4.92
CA PHE A 283 13.96 13.69 6.35
C PHE A 283 12.52 13.97 6.78
N ASP A 284 11.74 14.68 5.99
CA ASP A 284 10.36 15.06 6.32
C ASP A 284 9.46 13.83 6.47
N ALA A 285 9.61 12.84 5.58
CA ALA A 285 8.90 11.56 5.67
C ALA A 285 9.33 10.76 6.92
N MET A 286 10.59 10.78 7.29
CA MET A 286 11.09 10.15 8.52
C MET A 286 10.49 10.81 9.76
N VAL A 287 10.45 12.14 9.84
CA VAL A 287 9.85 12.88 10.96
C VAL A 287 8.34 12.61 11.03
N GLY A 288 7.62 12.69 9.91
CA GLY A 288 6.19 12.40 9.86
C GLY A 288 5.87 10.98 10.32
N SER A 289 6.69 10.00 9.90
CA SER A 289 6.54 8.60 10.32
C SER A 289 6.87 8.41 11.80
N ALA A 290 7.91 9.07 12.32
CA ALA A 290 8.22 9.02 13.75
C ALA A 290 7.09 9.58 14.61
N VAL A 291 6.44 10.66 14.17
CA VAL A 291 5.24 11.22 14.81
C VAL A 291 4.10 10.20 14.78
N ALA A 292 3.81 9.58 13.63
CA ALA A 292 2.75 8.58 13.51
C ALA A 292 2.99 7.35 14.41
N VAL A 293 4.21 6.83 14.45
CA VAL A 293 4.60 5.72 15.33
C VAL A 293 4.47 6.12 16.80
N SER A 294 4.90 7.34 17.15
CA SER A 294 4.79 7.86 18.53
C SER A 294 3.34 7.97 18.98
N ILE A 295 2.44 8.44 18.13
CA ILE A 295 1.01 8.46 18.41
C ILE A 295 0.48 7.03 18.65
N GLY A 296 0.86 6.08 17.81
CA GLY A 296 0.49 4.67 17.98
C GLY A 296 0.98 4.09 19.31
N LEU A 297 2.23 4.36 19.70
CA LEU A 297 2.80 3.95 20.98
C LEU A 297 2.07 4.56 22.17
N VAL A 298 1.74 5.85 22.11
CA VAL A 298 0.95 6.52 23.16
C VAL A 298 -0.41 5.86 23.33
N ILE A 299 -1.13 5.61 22.23
CA ILE A 299 -2.42 4.91 22.28
C ILE A 299 -2.27 3.53 22.93
N TYR A 300 -1.23 2.76 22.54
CA TYR A 300 -0.95 1.45 23.09
C TYR A 300 -0.67 1.50 24.62
N VAL A 301 0.20 2.41 25.07
CA VAL A 301 0.58 2.56 26.49
C VAL A 301 -0.63 2.98 27.33
N LEU A 302 -1.43 3.96 26.85
CA LEU A 302 -2.63 4.40 27.54
C LEU A 302 -3.66 3.26 27.67
N ARG A 303 -3.82 2.47 26.63
CA ARG A 303 -4.71 1.29 26.63
C ARG A 303 -4.24 0.24 27.63
N LYS A 304 -2.96 -0.10 27.62
CA LYS A 304 -2.37 -1.06 28.56
C LYS A 304 -2.53 -0.59 30.02
N ALA A 305 -2.19 0.66 30.30
CA ALA A 305 -2.35 1.25 31.63
C ALA A 305 -3.81 1.23 32.11
N TRP A 306 -4.76 1.54 31.22
CA TRP A 306 -6.19 1.48 31.54
C TRP A 306 -6.67 0.05 31.82
N ALA A 307 -6.23 -0.93 31.02
CA ALA A 307 -6.57 -2.34 31.21
C ALA A 307 -6.06 -2.86 32.57
N THR A 308 -4.82 -2.54 32.94
CA THR A 308 -4.21 -2.92 34.22
C THR A 308 -4.98 -2.30 35.41
N ARG A 309 -5.31 -1.00 35.33
CA ARG A 309 -6.09 -0.32 36.38
C ARG A 309 -7.48 -0.93 36.54
N LYS A 310 -8.12 -1.32 35.44
CA LYS A 310 -9.43 -1.96 35.49
C LYS A 310 -9.37 -3.36 36.13
N ALA A 311 -8.35 -4.16 35.82
CA ALA A 311 -8.13 -5.46 36.44
C ALA A 311 -7.93 -5.32 37.95
N HIS A 312 -7.10 -4.38 38.42
CA HIS A 312 -6.90 -4.10 39.84
C HIS A 312 -8.20 -3.70 40.56
N ARG A 313 -9.02 -2.81 39.96
CA ARG A 313 -10.31 -2.40 40.56
C ARG A 313 -11.31 -3.55 40.68
N LEU A 314 -11.34 -4.47 39.71
CA LEU A 314 -12.20 -5.66 39.75
C LEU A 314 -11.75 -6.61 40.84
N GLN A 315 -10.46 -6.80 41.05
CA GLN A 315 -9.90 -7.62 42.10
C GLN A 315 -10.23 -7.08 43.51
N GLN A 316 -10.09 -5.76 43.72
CA GLN A 316 -10.46 -5.06 44.97
C GLN A 316 -11.96 -5.03 45.25
N SER A 317 -12.84 -5.36 44.28
CA SER A 317 -14.30 -5.41 44.48
C SER A 317 -14.81 -6.83 44.78
N ILE A 318 -13.90 -7.83 44.75
CA ILE A 318 -14.20 -9.24 45.04
C ILE A 318 -13.68 -9.62 46.44
N ASP A 319 -12.61 -8.91 46.89
CA ASP A 319 -12.11 -8.99 48.25
C ASP A 319 -12.93 -8.06 49.18
#